data_52c0ab016bffc762de790774d0741eec
#
_entry.id   52c0ab016bffc762de790774d0741eec
#
_cell.length_a   1.000
_cell.length_b   1.000
_cell.length_c   1.000
_cell.angle_alpha   90.00
_cell.angle_beta   90.00
_cell.angle_gamma   90.00
#
_symmetry.space_group_name_H-M   'P 1'
#
loop_
_entity.id
_entity.type
_entity.pdbx_description
1 polymer ?
#
loop_
_entity_poly.entity_id
_entity_poly.type
_entity_poly.pdbx_seq_one_letter_code
_entity_poly.pdbx_strand_id
1 'polypeptide(L)'
;MIIRTLSESDYEQVLRLYAELDEFHIHARPDCFIHREDHQIYPKDAFIHNLADPESLQLGAFDGTALVGVVRATLWQESIMVKGIKTVCLDNIYVLPDHRRQGIAKELFRRVEAWAKDQGAVRLDLHTWGFNENAIAMYRLMGMTPQRYVFEKLL
;
A
#
# COMPACT_ATOMS: atom_id res chain seq x y z
N MET A 1 9.65 -18.11 2.08
CA MET A 1 8.91 -16.87 1.77
C MET A 1 8.59 -16.82 0.29
N ILE A 2 7.32 -16.73 -0.08
CA ILE A 2 6.86 -16.65 -1.48
C ILE A 2 6.11 -15.33 -1.65
N ILE A 3 6.40 -14.59 -2.73
CA ILE A 3 5.61 -13.43 -3.13
C ILE A 3 4.88 -13.76 -4.42
N ARG A 4 3.56 -13.63 -4.39
CA ARG A 4 2.67 -13.89 -5.53
C ARG A 4 1.52 -12.89 -5.60
N THR A 5 0.87 -12.84 -6.75
CA THR A 5 -0.42 -12.15 -6.88
C THR A 5 -1.44 -12.78 -5.93
N LEU A 6 -2.25 -11.92 -5.31
CA LEU A 6 -3.36 -12.35 -4.47
C LEU A 6 -4.47 -12.98 -5.32
N SER A 7 -5.27 -13.81 -4.69
CA SER A 7 -6.47 -14.44 -5.25
C SER A 7 -7.67 -14.17 -4.35
N GLU A 8 -8.87 -14.45 -4.84
CA GLU A 8 -10.09 -14.26 -4.06
C GLU A 8 -10.06 -15.01 -2.72
N SER A 9 -9.44 -16.20 -2.69
CA SER A 9 -9.30 -17.00 -1.47
C SER A 9 -8.41 -16.38 -0.39
N ASP A 10 -7.62 -15.37 -0.72
CA ASP A 10 -6.74 -14.69 0.23
C ASP A 10 -7.46 -13.55 0.98
N TYR A 11 -8.69 -13.22 0.60
CA TYR A 11 -9.42 -12.05 1.09
C TYR A 11 -9.42 -11.91 2.61
N GLU A 12 -9.78 -12.97 3.33
CA GLU A 12 -9.86 -12.92 4.80
C GLU A 12 -8.51 -12.66 5.47
N GLN A 13 -7.42 -13.11 4.86
CA GLN A 13 -6.07 -12.80 5.35
C GLN A 13 -5.67 -11.36 5.03
N VAL A 14 -6.02 -10.86 3.85
CA VAL A 14 -5.79 -9.46 3.46
C VAL A 14 -6.53 -8.52 4.39
N LEU A 15 -7.81 -8.81 4.68
CA LEU A 15 -8.63 -8.00 5.56
C LEU A 15 -8.02 -7.87 6.96
N ARG A 16 -7.50 -8.96 7.51
CA ARG A 16 -6.79 -8.93 8.80
C ARG A 16 -5.56 -8.01 8.79
N LEU A 17 -4.73 -8.06 7.74
CA LEU A 17 -3.57 -7.18 7.64
C LEU A 17 -3.97 -5.72 7.50
N TYR A 18 -5.05 -5.43 6.79
CA TYR A 18 -5.56 -4.06 6.67
C TYR A 18 -6.19 -3.56 7.95
N ALA A 19 -6.85 -4.42 8.72
CA ALA A 19 -7.34 -4.06 10.06
C ALA A 19 -6.19 -3.66 11.00
N GLU A 20 -5.09 -4.40 11.01
CA GLU A 20 -3.91 -4.02 11.80
C GLU A 20 -3.27 -2.71 11.31
N LEU A 21 -3.27 -2.46 10.01
CA LEU A 21 -2.80 -1.19 9.46
C LEU A 21 -3.71 -0.02 9.86
N ASP A 22 -5.03 -0.22 9.84
CA ASP A 22 -6.00 0.78 10.31
C ASP A 22 -5.79 1.09 11.79
N GLU A 23 -5.69 0.07 12.64
CA GLU A 23 -5.42 0.25 14.07
C GLU A 23 -4.13 1.05 14.35
N PHE A 24 -3.09 0.81 13.57
CA PHE A 24 -1.86 1.60 13.66
C PHE A 24 -2.13 3.10 13.40
N HIS A 25 -2.95 3.43 12.38
CA HIS A 25 -3.29 4.81 12.08
C HIS A 25 -4.21 5.43 13.14
N ILE A 26 -5.23 4.69 13.59
CA ILE A 26 -6.18 5.11 14.64
C ILE A 26 -5.42 5.40 15.93
N HIS A 27 -4.50 4.52 16.33
CA HIS A 27 -3.70 4.72 17.53
C HIS A 27 -2.81 5.97 17.45
N ALA A 28 -2.23 6.23 16.28
CA ALA A 28 -1.36 7.39 16.07
C ALA A 28 -2.13 8.73 15.98
N ARG A 29 -3.32 8.72 15.38
CA ARG A 29 -4.13 9.91 15.14
C ARG A 29 -5.63 9.62 15.38
N PRO A 30 -6.03 9.41 16.64
CA PRO A 30 -7.44 9.15 16.99
C PRO A 30 -8.36 10.35 16.70
N ASP A 31 -7.79 11.53 16.50
CA ASP A 31 -8.48 12.74 16.07
C ASP A 31 -8.84 12.76 14.58
N CYS A 32 -8.16 11.96 13.77
CA CYS A 32 -8.33 11.91 12.31
C CYS A 32 -9.00 10.62 11.80
N PHE A 33 -8.77 9.52 12.50
CA PHE A 33 -9.24 8.21 12.06
C PHE A 33 -10.37 7.69 12.95
N ILE A 34 -11.29 6.95 12.37
CA ILE A 34 -12.40 6.28 13.06
C ILE A 34 -12.27 4.78 12.94
N HIS A 35 -12.71 4.04 13.94
CA HIS A 35 -12.89 2.61 13.82
C HIS A 35 -13.94 2.28 12.76
N ARG A 36 -13.62 1.29 11.93
CA ARG A 36 -14.51 0.77 10.90
C ARG A 36 -14.74 -0.71 11.13
N GLU A 37 -15.95 -1.17 10.81
CA GLU A 37 -16.23 -2.60 10.74
C GLU A 37 -15.37 -3.23 9.65
N ASP A 38 -14.97 -4.50 9.82
CA ASP A 38 -14.04 -5.18 8.90
C ASP A 38 -14.45 -5.05 7.44
N HIS A 39 -15.75 -5.23 7.12
CA HIS A 39 -16.29 -5.11 5.77
C HIS A 39 -16.20 -3.69 5.18
N GLN A 40 -15.97 -2.67 5.99
CA GLN A 40 -15.80 -1.27 5.57
C GLN A 40 -14.32 -0.93 5.31
N ILE A 41 -13.38 -1.69 5.86
CA ILE A 41 -11.94 -1.46 5.68
C ILE A 41 -11.57 -1.71 4.23
N TYR A 42 -11.95 -2.87 3.70
CA TYR A 42 -11.78 -3.23 2.30
C TYR A 42 -12.93 -4.14 1.85
N PRO A 43 -13.99 -3.59 1.25
CA PRO A 43 -15.14 -4.38 0.80
C PRO A 43 -14.72 -5.48 -0.18
N LYS A 44 -15.33 -6.66 -0.04
CA LYS A 44 -14.95 -7.85 -0.81
C LYS A 44 -15.14 -7.67 -2.31
N ASP A 45 -16.21 -7.00 -2.72
CA ASP A 45 -16.47 -6.67 -4.13
C ASP A 45 -15.40 -5.74 -4.71
N ALA A 46 -14.94 -4.74 -3.95
CA ALA A 46 -13.83 -3.88 -4.35
C ALA A 46 -12.51 -4.66 -4.44
N PHE A 47 -12.26 -5.59 -3.52
CA PHE A 47 -11.10 -6.47 -3.59
C PHE A 47 -11.09 -7.32 -4.86
N ILE A 48 -12.22 -7.99 -5.17
CA ILE A 48 -12.38 -8.82 -6.36
C ILE A 48 -12.26 -7.97 -7.63
N HIS A 49 -12.90 -6.81 -7.66
CA HIS A 49 -12.80 -5.87 -8.78
C HIS A 49 -11.33 -5.51 -9.05
N ASN A 50 -10.58 -5.13 -8.03
CA ASN A 50 -9.18 -4.75 -8.15
C ASN A 50 -8.26 -5.92 -8.52
N LEU A 51 -8.62 -7.17 -8.22
CA LEU A 51 -7.88 -8.35 -8.71
C LEU A 51 -8.01 -8.55 -10.22
N ALA A 52 -9.17 -8.19 -10.78
CA ALA A 52 -9.46 -8.32 -12.20
C ALA A 52 -9.00 -7.11 -13.04
N ASP A 53 -8.72 -5.99 -12.39
CA ASP A 53 -8.33 -4.75 -13.04
C ASP A 53 -6.87 -4.79 -13.50
N PRO A 54 -6.57 -4.70 -14.82
CA PRO A 54 -5.20 -4.68 -15.33
C PRO A 54 -4.39 -3.44 -14.89
N GLU A 55 -5.06 -2.39 -14.44
CA GLU A 55 -4.45 -1.17 -13.90
C GLU A 55 -4.20 -1.24 -12.39
N SER A 56 -4.45 -2.40 -11.77
CA SER A 56 -4.24 -2.66 -10.34
C SER A 56 -3.31 -3.84 -10.14
N LEU A 57 -2.39 -3.71 -9.17
CA LEU A 57 -1.51 -4.78 -8.72
C LEU A 57 -1.78 -5.07 -7.25
N GLN A 58 -2.04 -6.33 -6.92
CA GLN A 58 -2.15 -6.79 -5.54
C GLN A 58 -1.23 -7.99 -5.32
N LEU A 59 -0.22 -7.85 -4.46
CA LEU A 59 0.71 -8.93 -4.12
C LEU A 59 0.66 -9.24 -2.63
N GLY A 60 0.83 -10.52 -2.31
CA GLY A 60 1.01 -11.03 -0.96
C GLY A 60 2.36 -11.70 -0.78
N ALA A 61 2.98 -11.49 0.38
CA ALA A 61 4.13 -12.24 0.85
C ALA A 61 3.66 -13.30 1.84
N PHE A 62 4.01 -14.56 1.58
CA PHE A 62 3.53 -15.72 2.33
C PHE A 62 4.69 -16.45 3.00
N ASP A 63 4.51 -16.77 4.27
CA ASP A 63 5.32 -17.74 5.01
C ASP A 63 4.49 -19.04 5.14
N GLY A 64 4.87 -20.06 4.37
CA GLY A 64 3.98 -21.21 4.15
C GLY A 64 2.66 -20.78 3.53
N THR A 65 1.55 -20.99 4.24
CA THR A 65 0.20 -20.57 3.83
C THR A 65 -0.25 -19.26 4.45
N ALA A 66 0.52 -18.71 5.39
CA ALA A 66 0.16 -17.49 6.10
C ALA A 66 0.57 -16.26 5.30
N LEU A 67 -0.37 -15.34 5.06
CA LEU A 67 -0.09 -14.03 4.51
C LEU A 67 0.54 -13.15 5.60
N VAL A 68 1.78 -12.71 5.38
CA VAL A 68 2.55 -11.93 6.34
C VAL A 68 2.91 -10.53 5.86
N GLY A 69 2.65 -10.24 4.60
CA GLY A 69 2.81 -8.90 4.02
C GLY A 69 1.96 -8.72 2.79
N VAL A 70 1.55 -7.50 2.51
CA VAL A 70 0.66 -7.16 1.40
C VAL A 70 1.10 -5.83 0.79
N VAL A 71 0.90 -5.69 -0.52
CA VAL A 71 1.02 -4.43 -1.23
C VAL A 71 -0.09 -4.31 -2.27
N ARG A 72 -0.63 -3.09 -2.39
CA ARG A 72 -1.51 -2.70 -3.50
C ARG A 72 -0.95 -1.46 -4.17
N ALA A 73 -0.99 -1.45 -5.50
CA ALA A 73 -0.64 -0.31 -6.31
C ALA A 73 -1.60 -0.19 -7.50
N THR A 74 -1.88 1.03 -7.94
CA THR A 74 -2.79 1.32 -9.04
C THR A 74 -2.18 2.31 -10.00
N LEU A 75 -2.53 2.18 -11.30
CA LEU A 75 -2.29 3.23 -12.27
C LEU A 75 -3.15 4.44 -11.93
N TRP A 76 -2.54 5.60 -11.93
CA TRP A 76 -3.19 6.84 -11.56
C TRP A 76 -2.95 7.91 -12.62
N GLN A 77 -4.01 8.64 -12.95
CA GLN A 77 -3.94 9.81 -13.83
C GLN A 77 -4.12 11.07 -13.00
N GLU A 78 -3.14 11.95 -13.05
CA GLU A 78 -3.22 13.23 -12.36
C GLU A 78 -4.32 14.14 -12.97
N SER A 79 -4.78 15.10 -12.15
CA SER A 79 -5.70 16.16 -12.57
C SER A 79 -5.20 16.85 -13.85
N ILE A 80 -6.14 17.31 -14.69
CA ILE A 80 -5.88 18.09 -15.92
C ILE A 80 -5.00 19.34 -15.71
N MET A 81 -4.82 19.78 -14.46
CA MET A 81 -3.99 20.93 -14.11
C MET A 81 -2.49 20.58 -14.03
N VAL A 82 -2.14 19.30 -14.05
CA VAL A 82 -0.76 18.83 -14.01
C VAL A 82 -0.48 18.09 -15.31
N LYS A 83 0.73 18.25 -15.86
CA LYS A 83 1.13 17.54 -17.07
C LYS A 83 0.84 16.05 -16.90
N GLY A 84 0.01 15.48 -17.75
CA GLY A 84 -0.37 14.07 -17.73
C GLY A 84 0.86 13.18 -17.82
N ILE A 85 1.31 12.68 -16.69
CA ILE A 85 2.43 11.74 -16.58
C ILE A 85 1.84 10.42 -16.11
N LYS A 86 2.13 9.33 -16.83
CA LYS A 86 1.72 8.01 -16.40
C LYS A 86 2.40 7.64 -15.10
N THR A 87 1.62 7.55 -14.04
CA THR A 87 2.08 7.37 -12.66
C THR A 87 1.44 6.12 -12.06
N VAL A 88 2.20 5.37 -11.30
CA VAL A 88 1.68 4.34 -10.40
C VAL A 88 1.64 4.91 -8.99
N CYS A 89 0.50 4.79 -8.33
CA CYS A 89 0.38 5.06 -6.89
C CYS A 89 0.53 3.75 -6.13
N LEU A 90 1.44 3.71 -5.16
CA LEU A 90 1.48 2.64 -4.17
C LEU A 90 0.48 3.00 -3.06
N ASP A 91 -0.69 2.34 -3.09
CA ASP A 91 -1.81 2.66 -2.20
C ASP A 91 -1.57 2.20 -0.77
N ASN A 92 -1.14 0.95 -0.61
CA ASN A 92 -0.88 0.33 0.69
C ASN A 92 0.32 -0.60 0.60
N ILE A 93 1.14 -0.61 1.65
CA ILE A 93 2.14 -1.65 1.90
C ILE A 93 2.19 -1.91 3.40
N TYR A 94 2.03 -3.16 3.79
CA TYR A 94 2.05 -3.56 5.18
C TYR A 94 2.75 -4.90 5.36
N VAL A 95 3.48 -5.05 6.46
CA VAL A 95 4.12 -6.30 6.87
C VAL A 95 3.85 -6.48 8.37
N LEU A 96 3.41 -7.67 8.74
CA LEU A 96 3.16 -8.04 10.14
C LEU A 96 4.39 -7.75 11.02
N PRO A 97 4.21 -7.24 12.24
CA PRO A 97 5.31 -6.84 13.12
C PRO A 97 6.41 -7.90 13.25
N ASP A 98 6.03 -9.15 13.49
CA ASP A 98 6.97 -10.26 13.71
C ASP A 98 7.76 -10.67 12.46
N HIS A 99 7.35 -10.20 11.28
CA HIS A 99 8.00 -10.47 10.00
C HIS A 99 8.74 -9.25 9.43
N ARG A 100 8.81 -8.15 10.20
CA ARG A 100 9.54 -6.95 9.78
C ARG A 100 11.05 -7.15 9.84
N ARG A 101 11.79 -6.24 9.19
CA ARG A 101 13.27 -6.23 9.14
C ARG A 101 13.89 -7.44 8.43
N GLN A 102 13.09 -8.22 7.72
CA GLN A 102 13.50 -9.38 6.91
C GLN A 102 13.54 -9.07 5.41
N GLY A 103 13.39 -7.81 5.00
CA GLY A 103 13.44 -7.38 3.61
C GLY A 103 12.12 -7.53 2.84
N ILE A 104 11.04 -8.01 3.47
CA ILE A 104 9.74 -8.29 2.80
C ILE A 104 9.18 -7.04 2.13
N ALA A 105 9.06 -5.93 2.87
CA ALA A 105 8.54 -4.68 2.31
C ALA A 105 9.40 -4.17 1.14
N LYS A 106 10.73 -4.31 1.23
CA LYS A 106 11.65 -3.95 0.16
C LYS A 106 11.41 -4.78 -1.11
N GLU A 107 11.18 -6.08 -0.96
CA GLU A 107 10.92 -6.95 -2.11
C GLU A 107 9.53 -6.69 -2.71
N LEU A 108 8.51 -6.48 -1.88
CA LEU A 108 7.18 -6.05 -2.35
C LEU A 108 7.27 -4.74 -3.14
N PHE A 109 7.98 -3.75 -2.62
CA PHE A 109 8.19 -2.47 -3.29
C PHE A 109 8.89 -2.65 -4.66
N ARG A 110 9.94 -3.46 -4.74
CA ARG A 110 10.62 -3.76 -6.01
C ARG A 110 9.71 -4.42 -7.05
N ARG A 111 8.78 -5.26 -6.62
CA ARG A 111 7.78 -5.85 -7.52
C ARG A 111 6.82 -4.79 -8.08
N VAL A 112 6.43 -3.82 -7.24
CA VAL A 112 5.64 -2.68 -7.69
C VAL A 112 6.43 -1.82 -8.69
N GLU A 113 7.71 -1.54 -8.42
CA GLU A 113 8.56 -0.80 -9.37
C GLU A 113 8.69 -1.52 -10.73
N ALA A 114 8.89 -2.83 -10.72
CA ALA A 114 8.97 -3.62 -11.95
C ALA A 114 7.64 -3.53 -12.72
N TRP A 115 6.51 -3.78 -12.05
CA TRP A 115 5.19 -3.68 -12.66
C TRP A 115 4.91 -2.27 -13.19
N ALA A 116 5.26 -1.23 -12.46
CA ALA A 116 5.08 0.16 -12.91
C ALA A 116 5.83 0.43 -14.22
N LYS A 117 7.07 -0.07 -14.36
CA LYS A 117 7.85 0.03 -15.60
C LYS A 117 7.20 -0.75 -16.74
N ASP A 118 6.70 -1.96 -16.48
CA ASP A 118 6.01 -2.79 -17.48
C ASP A 118 4.70 -2.12 -17.95
N GLN A 119 4.05 -1.37 -17.07
CA GLN A 119 2.91 -0.52 -17.42
C GLN A 119 3.30 0.75 -18.21
N GLY A 120 4.57 1.02 -18.41
CA GLY A 120 5.08 2.24 -19.04
C GLY A 120 4.92 3.48 -18.17
N ALA A 121 4.78 3.32 -16.85
CA ALA A 121 4.79 4.44 -15.93
C ALA A 121 6.21 5.01 -15.81
N VAL A 122 6.30 6.33 -15.72
CA VAL A 122 7.56 7.06 -15.53
C VAL A 122 7.70 7.62 -14.12
N ARG A 123 6.67 7.42 -13.30
CA ARG A 123 6.64 7.85 -11.90
C ARG A 123 5.98 6.77 -11.04
N LEU A 124 6.53 6.59 -9.86
CA LEU A 124 5.91 5.87 -8.73
C LEU A 124 5.78 6.85 -7.58
N ASP A 125 4.60 7.06 -7.06
CA ASP A 125 4.39 7.88 -5.88
C ASP A 125 3.52 7.16 -4.83
N LEU A 126 3.46 7.75 -3.66
CA LEU A 126 2.66 7.28 -2.53
C LEU A 126 2.36 8.41 -1.56
N HIS A 127 1.40 8.18 -0.70
CA HIS A 127 1.12 9.07 0.42
C HIS A 127 1.46 8.37 1.75
N THR A 128 2.09 9.09 2.66
CA THR A 128 2.37 8.59 4.01
C THR A 128 2.19 9.71 5.03
N TRP A 129 1.75 9.34 6.21
CA TRP A 129 1.61 10.27 7.33
C TRP A 129 2.96 10.59 7.95
N GLY A 130 3.14 11.85 8.40
CA GLY A 130 4.38 12.32 9.01
C GLY A 130 4.81 11.54 10.26
N PHE A 131 3.85 10.97 11.00
CA PHE A 131 4.15 10.14 12.17
C PHE A 131 4.74 8.75 11.82
N ASN A 132 4.60 8.30 10.56
CA ASN A 132 5.10 6.99 10.13
C ASN A 132 6.58 7.03 9.74
N GLU A 133 7.42 7.37 10.70
CA GLU A 133 8.87 7.57 10.48
C GLU A 133 9.57 6.34 9.90
N ASN A 134 9.14 5.14 10.31
CA ASN A 134 9.71 3.89 9.78
C ASN A 134 9.43 3.70 8.29
N ALA A 135 8.21 4.01 7.84
CA ALA A 135 7.87 3.97 6.43
C ALA A 135 8.62 5.05 5.64
N ILE A 136 8.67 6.28 6.17
CA ILE A 136 9.43 7.39 5.56
C ILE A 136 10.90 7.02 5.39
N ALA A 137 11.54 6.44 6.41
CA ALA A 137 12.92 5.99 6.35
C ALA A 137 13.11 4.90 5.28
N MET A 138 12.18 3.94 5.21
CA MET A 138 12.20 2.89 4.19
C MET A 138 12.09 3.47 2.78
N TYR A 139 11.14 4.37 2.53
CA TYR A 139 10.95 4.99 1.21
C TYR A 139 12.19 5.78 0.77
N ARG A 140 12.83 6.52 1.68
CA ARG A 140 14.09 7.20 1.40
C ARG A 140 15.21 6.23 0.99
N LEU A 141 15.33 5.09 1.69
CA LEU A 141 16.29 4.02 1.33
C LEU A 141 15.98 3.38 -0.03
N MET A 142 14.70 3.42 -0.46
CA MET A 142 14.29 2.99 -1.80
C MET A 142 14.47 4.06 -2.89
N GLY A 143 15.07 5.22 -2.55
CA GLY A 143 15.36 6.30 -3.49
C GLY A 143 14.22 7.29 -3.70
N MET A 144 13.15 7.21 -2.91
CA MET A 144 12.05 8.18 -3.01
C MET A 144 12.40 9.50 -2.32
N THR A 145 11.89 10.59 -2.89
CA THR A 145 12.04 11.95 -2.36
C THR A 145 10.66 12.56 -2.09
N PRO A 146 10.51 13.38 -1.05
CA PRO A 146 9.26 14.09 -0.79
C PRO A 146 8.87 14.99 -1.97
N GLN A 147 7.62 14.91 -2.40
CA GLN A 147 7.07 15.71 -3.50
C GLN A 147 6.16 16.83 -3.01
N ARG A 148 5.33 16.55 -2.00
CA ARG A 148 4.34 17.48 -1.45
C ARG A 148 4.39 17.46 0.07
N TYR A 149 3.95 18.56 0.67
CA TYR A 149 3.73 18.68 2.11
C TYR A 149 2.28 19.07 2.36
N VAL A 150 1.66 18.48 3.36
CA VAL A 150 0.37 18.87 3.90
C VAL A 150 0.61 19.46 5.28
N PHE A 151 0.16 20.70 5.50
CA PHE A 151 0.23 21.36 6.80
C PHE A 151 -1.17 21.44 7.40
N GLU A 152 -1.26 21.26 8.70
CA GLU A 152 -2.50 21.42 9.45
C GLU A 152 -2.34 22.44 10.58
N LYS A 153 -3.44 23.04 10.97
CA LYS A 153 -3.53 23.90 12.14
C LYS A 153 -4.89 23.70 12.79
N LEU A 154 -4.89 23.28 14.05
CA LEU A 154 -6.12 23.23 14.85
C LEU A 154 -6.56 24.66 15.17
N LEU A 155 -7.89 24.93 15.09
CA LEU A 155 -8.49 26.23 15.33
C LEU A 155 -9.26 26.24 16.66
#